data_7fc5eadbd11322a4b16b59dafbadaa7b
#
_entry.id   7fc5eadbd11322a4b16b59dafbadaa7b
#
_cell.length_a   1.000
_cell.length_b   1.000
_cell.length_c   1.000
_cell.angle_alpha   90.00
_cell.angle_beta   90.00
_cell.angle_gamma   90.00
#
_symmetry.space_group_name_H-M   'P 1'
#
loop_
_entity.id
_entity.type
_entity.pdbx_description
1 polymer ?
#
loop_
_entity_poly.entity_id
_entity_poly.type
_entity_poly.pdbx_seq_one_letter_code
_entity_poly.pdbx_strand_id
1 'polypeptide(L)'
;MNYNESLAYLDSLGKFGIKLGMERIEALLKELDNPQDKFKSVHVTGTNGKGSVSSMIANILLASNLKTGKFISPHLVKYNERISINNNDITDDAFALVISAVKQAADSIVAKGVCEQPTQFEVLTAAAFLHFALEKVDYAVIEVGLGGLWDSTNVITPVVSVITNVALDHCDKLGTTIERIAMQKAGIIKEKVPVVTAAVGDEAIGPIRAVSMFKQAPVYIYGRAFWGEEKESTMDGQTFTLHAGDVYSSDYTIKLAGEHQIANASVAIVAAKLVSKQDDRINELALHIGVANTFWPGRLERIGEKPDVILDGAHNPNGAEALRKALDKFYPGQKRVFVIGMMGDKDMQHVLHTIVRPMDLVYTVPADGGERAAKPQELAHIIGANAAPRSDVYEAYLEAVNEAGSSGVVVICGSLYLVGTFKTRLMEEKARCN
;
A
#
# COMPACT_ATOMS: atom_id res chain seq x y z
N MET A 1 -0.20 -26.15 -12.91
CA MET A 1 -1.57 -25.53 -12.78
C MET A 1 -1.69 -24.45 -13.84
N ASN A 2 -2.91 -24.23 -14.34
CA ASN A 2 -3.23 -23.00 -15.09
C ASN A 2 -3.54 -21.85 -14.12
N TYR A 3 -3.85 -20.63 -14.63
CA TYR A 3 -4.10 -19.46 -13.81
C TYR A 3 -5.30 -19.64 -12.85
N ASN A 4 -6.42 -20.16 -13.33
CA ASN A 4 -7.62 -20.36 -12.50
C ASN A 4 -7.40 -21.43 -11.41
N GLU A 5 -6.67 -22.50 -11.72
CA GLU A 5 -6.26 -23.50 -10.73
C GLU A 5 -5.33 -22.90 -9.67
N SER A 6 -4.46 -21.97 -10.06
CA SER A 6 -3.58 -21.25 -9.13
C SER A 6 -4.36 -20.33 -8.19
N LEU A 7 -5.38 -19.63 -8.69
CA LEU A 7 -6.30 -18.83 -7.86
C LEU A 7 -7.07 -19.73 -6.88
N ALA A 8 -7.65 -20.83 -7.36
CA ALA A 8 -8.37 -21.79 -6.51
C ALA A 8 -7.47 -22.38 -5.41
N TYR A 9 -6.20 -22.65 -5.72
CA TYR A 9 -5.23 -23.09 -4.71
C TYR A 9 -4.99 -22.01 -3.65
N LEU A 10 -4.73 -20.77 -4.06
CA LEU A 10 -4.54 -19.65 -3.13
C LEU A 10 -5.76 -19.42 -2.23
N ASP A 11 -6.97 -19.46 -2.80
CA ASP A 11 -8.22 -19.31 -2.05
C ASP A 11 -8.40 -20.44 -1.03
N SER A 12 -8.00 -21.66 -1.38
CA SER A 12 -8.03 -22.79 -0.44
C SER A 12 -7.13 -22.60 0.78
N LEU A 13 -6.08 -21.79 0.66
CA LEU A 13 -5.17 -21.44 1.75
C LEU A 13 -5.71 -20.32 2.65
N GLY A 14 -6.69 -19.52 2.19
CA GLY A 14 -7.31 -18.44 2.95
C GLY A 14 -7.88 -18.86 4.30
N LYS A 15 -8.34 -20.11 4.42
CA LYS A 15 -8.84 -20.72 5.65
C LYS A 15 -7.80 -20.78 6.79
N PHE A 16 -6.51 -20.73 6.49
CA PHE A 16 -5.45 -20.76 7.51
C PHE A 16 -5.21 -19.41 8.16
N GLY A 17 -5.78 -18.31 7.60
CA GLY A 17 -5.68 -16.96 8.16
C GLY A 17 -4.24 -16.45 8.26
N ILE A 18 -4.02 -15.51 9.19
CA ILE A 18 -2.70 -14.96 9.50
C ILE A 18 -2.08 -15.81 10.61
N LYS A 19 -0.96 -16.47 10.31
CA LYS A 19 -0.15 -17.22 11.28
C LYS A 19 1.21 -16.52 11.39
N LEU A 20 1.54 -16.01 12.59
CA LEU A 20 2.85 -15.44 12.86
C LEU A 20 3.91 -16.54 12.93
N GLY A 21 5.15 -16.22 12.55
CA GLY A 21 6.31 -17.12 12.55
C GLY A 21 7.03 -17.12 11.22
N MET A 22 8.33 -17.36 11.25
CA MET A 22 9.20 -17.30 10.06
C MET A 22 9.53 -18.71 9.53
N GLU A 23 9.29 -19.77 10.31
CA GLU A 23 9.76 -21.12 10.04
C GLU A 23 9.22 -21.68 8.72
N ARG A 24 7.93 -21.41 8.40
CA ARG A 24 7.27 -21.90 7.19
C ARG A 24 7.82 -21.24 5.93
N ILE A 25 7.96 -19.89 5.97
CA ILE A 25 8.50 -19.16 4.82
C ILE A 25 9.98 -19.46 4.60
N GLU A 26 10.78 -19.58 5.67
CA GLU A 26 12.20 -19.96 5.58
C GLU A 26 12.38 -21.35 5.00
N ALA A 27 11.59 -22.33 5.46
CA ALA A 27 11.60 -23.68 4.92
C ALA A 27 11.20 -23.72 3.44
N LEU A 28 10.15 -22.96 3.08
CA LEU A 28 9.66 -22.85 1.71
C LEU A 28 10.70 -22.24 0.76
N LEU A 29 11.33 -21.15 1.16
CA LEU A 29 12.36 -20.48 0.37
C LEU A 29 13.62 -21.35 0.23
N LYS A 30 14.00 -22.07 1.28
CA LYS A 30 15.12 -23.02 1.22
C LYS A 30 14.86 -24.14 0.22
N GLU A 31 13.63 -24.69 0.15
CA GLU A 31 13.27 -25.71 -0.84
C GLU A 31 13.28 -25.15 -2.27
N LEU A 32 13.14 -23.82 -2.43
CA LEU A 32 13.22 -23.08 -3.71
C LEU A 32 14.61 -22.53 -4.02
N ASP A 33 15.67 -22.97 -3.32
CA ASP A 33 17.05 -22.48 -3.49
C ASP A 33 17.22 -20.98 -3.20
N ASN A 34 16.57 -20.49 -2.12
CA ASN A 34 16.66 -19.14 -1.58
C ASN A 34 16.59 -18.04 -2.65
N PRO A 35 15.49 -17.92 -3.40
CA PRO A 35 15.36 -16.94 -4.49
C PRO A 35 15.51 -15.49 -4.02
N GLN A 36 15.20 -15.19 -2.74
CA GLN A 36 15.33 -13.86 -2.14
C GLN A 36 16.77 -13.33 -2.09
N ASP A 37 17.77 -14.20 -2.18
CA ASP A 37 19.19 -13.83 -2.14
C ASP A 37 19.77 -13.50 -3.53
N LYS A 38 18.96 -13.64 -4.60
CA LYS A 38 19.38 -13.50 -6.01
C LYS A 38 19.19 -12.09 -6.57
N PHE A 39 18.69 -11.15 -5.78
CA PHE A 39 18.48 -9.75 -6.17
C PHE A 39 18.69 -8.83 -4.95
N LYS A 40 18.97 -7.55 -5.20
CA LYS A 40 18.99 -6.52 -4.14
C LYS A 40 17.56 -6.08 -3.82
N SER A 41 17.28 -5.68 -2.56
CA SER A 41 15.92 -5.28 -2.17
C SER A 41 15.88 -3.98 -1.38
N VAL A 42 14.75 -3.27 -1.47
CA VAL A 42 14.32 -2.21 -0.55
C VAL A 42 13.07 -2.72 0.17
N HIS A 43 13.07 -2.67 1.50
CA HIS A 43 11.99 -3.22 2.31
C HIS A 43 11.14 -2.10 2.90
N VAL A 44 9.84 -2.09 2.64
CA VAL A 44 8.94 -0.99 2.98
C VAL A 44 7.83 -1.45 3.90
N THR A 45 7.76 -0.91 5.12
CA THR A 45 6.64 -1.06 6.05
C THR A 45 6.03 0.28 6.43
N GLY A 46 4.94 0.25 7.15
CA GLY A 46 4.22 1.39 7.70
C GLY A 46 2.75 1.08 7.93
N THR A 47 2.01 1.98 8.55
CA THR A 47 0.56 1.87 8.64
C THR A 47 -0.07 2.28 7.30
N ASN A 48 0.16 3.52 6.87
CA ASN A 48 -0.29 4.06 5.59
C ASN A 48 0.90 4.44 4.70
N GLY A 49 0.67 4.63 3.40
CA GLY A 49 1.69 5.11 2.46
C GLY A 49 2.65 4.05 1.91
N LYS A 50 2.62 2.80 2.40
CA LYS A 50 3.50 1.72 1.93
C LYS A 50 3.53 1.59 0.40
N GLY A 51 2.36 1.38 -0.22
CA GLY A 51 2.25 1.21 -1.67
C GLY A 51 2.69 2.44 -2.46
N SER A 52 2.33 3.67 -2.01
CA SER A 52 2.79 4.91 -2.64
C SER A 52 4.31 5.03 -2.61
N VAL A 53 4.94 4.81 -1.45
CA VAL A 53 6.40 4.87 -1.30
C VAL A 53 7.08 3.76 -2.10
N SER A 54 6.57 2.53 -2.04
CA SER A 54 7.09 1.40 -2.83
C SER A 54 7.04 1.69 -4.33
N SER A 55 5.94 2.29 -4.81
CA SER A 55 5.79 2.65 -6.21
C SER A 55 6.72 3.78 -6.64
N MET A 56 6.90 4.82 -5.80
CA MET A 56 7.85 5.90 -6.06
C MET A 56 9.29 5.38 -6.14
N ILE A 57 9.72 4.54 -5.19
CA ILE A 57 11.05 3.94 -5.19
C ILE A 57 11.23 3.07 -6.45
N ALA A 58 10.25 2.20 -6.77
CA ALA A 58 10.33 1.35 -7.95
C ALA A 58 10.43 2.17 -9.25
N ASN A 59 9.70 3.28 -9.35
CA ASN A 59 9.76 4.17 -10.51
C ASN A 59 11.10 4.93 -10.61
N ILE A 60 11.72 5.31 -9.50
CA ILE A 60 13.07 5.88 -9.49
C ILE A 60 14.09 4.85 -10.02
N LEU A 61 14.02 3.62 -9.52
CA LEU A 61 14.90 2.54 -9.97
C LEU A 61 14.70 2.23 -11.45
N LEU A 62 13.45 2.20 -11.91
CA LEU A 62 13.11 2.03 -13.33
C LEU A 62 13.64 3.19 -14.19
N ALA A 63 13.50 4.44 -13.74
CA ALA A 63 14.05 5.62 -14.43
C ALA A 63 15.58 5.62 -14.49
N SER A 64 16.22 4.82 -13.62
CA SER A 64 17.66 4.56 -13.61
C SER A 64 18.10 3.42 -14.56
N ASN A 65 17.20 2.94 -15.44
CA ASN A 65 17.39 1.79 -16.31
C ASN A 65 17.73 0.48 -15.55
N LEU A 66 17.18 0.33 -14.33
CA LEU A 66 17.30 -0.89 -13.53
C LEU A 66 16.08 -1.77 -13.77
N LYS A 67 16.28 -3.07 -14.01
CA LYS A 67 15.19 -4.05 -14.03
C LYS A 67 14.63 -4.19 -12.62
N THR A 68 13.45 -3.65 -12.39
CA THR A 68 12.91 -3.44 -11.04
C THR A 68 11.68 -4.28 -10.80
N GLY A 69 11.76 -5.19 -9.83
CA GLY A 69 10.62 -5.91 -9.25
C GLY A 69 9.89 -5.06 -8.21
N LYS A 70 8.57 -5.26 -8.08
CA LYS A 70 7.77 -4.67 -7.01
C LYS A 70 6.77 -5.70 -6.49
N PHE A 71 6.75 -5.92 -5.16
CA PHE A 71 5.79 -6.76 -4.47
C PHE A 71 4.96 -5.90 -3.52
N ILE A 72 3.63 -5.95 -3.66
CA ILE A 72 2.68 -5.12 -2.91
C ILE A 72 1.52 -5.96 -2.37
N SER A 73 0.81 -5.41 -1.36
CA SER A 73 -0.43 -5.99 -0.84
C SER A 73 -1.35 -4.96 -0.16
N PRO A 74 -2.67 -5.14 -0.25
CA PRO A 74 -3.38 -6.05 -1.16
C PRO A 74 -3.37 -5.57 -2.62
N HIS A 75 -3.96 -6.34 -3.54
CA HIS A 75 -4.33 -5.88 -4.88
C HIS A 75 -5.67 -5.15 -4.86
N LEU A 76 -5.99 -4.43 -5.92
CA LEU A 76 -7.32 -3.81 -6.09
C LEU A 76 -8.27 -4.73 -6.86
N VAL A 77 -7.87 -5.27 -8.00
CA VAL A 77 -8.72 -6.06 -8.90
C VAL A 77 -8.20 -7.49 -9.08
N LYS A 78 -6.90 -7.67 -9.37
CA LYS A 78 -6.31 -8.97 -9.70
C LYS A 78 -5.10 -9.31 -8.85
N TYR A 79 -4.91 -10.58 -8.53
CA TYR A 79 -3.70 -11.08 -7.84
C TYR A 79 -2.40 -10.69 -8.54
N ASN A 80 -2.41 -10.59 -9.88
CA ASN A 80 -1.25 -10.21 -10.69
C ASN A 80 -0.65 -8.87 -10.27
N GLU A 81 -1.47 -7.89 -9.87
CA GLU A 81 -1.04 -6.57 -9.41
C GLU A 81 -0.02 -6.64 -8.26
N ARG A 82 -0.04 -7.74 -7.49
CA ARG A 82 0.88 -7.90 -6.34
C ARG A 82 2.32 -8.11 -6.75
N ILE A 83 2.57 -8.58 -7.98
CA ILE A 83 3.90 -8.91 -8.49
C ILE A 83 4.08 -8.24 -9.83
N SER A 84 4.93 -7.23 -9.90
CA SER A 84 5.20 -6.54 -11.17
C SER A 84 6.70 -6.37 -11.40
N ILE A 85 7.09 -6.29 -12.69
CA ILE A 85 8.45 -5.95 -13.12
C ILE A 85 8.35 -4.79 -14.10
N ASN A 86 9.08 -3.71 -13.84
CA ASN A 86 9.08 -2.49 -14.65
C ASN A 86 7.65 -1.95 -14.87
N ASN A 87 6.82 -1.94 -13.82
CA ASN A 87 5.39 -1.57 -13.81
C ASN A 87 4.46 -2.44 -14.67
N ASN A 88 4.93 -3.57 -15.19
CA ASN A 88 4.08 -4.55 -15.84
C ASN A 88 3.75 -5.66 -14.83
N ASP A 89 2.48 -5.89 -14.61
CA ASP A 89 2.02 -6.98 -13.76
C ASP A 89 2.45 -8.33 -14.34
N ILE A 90 2.71 -9.30 -13.48
CA ILE A 90 3.01 -10.67 -13.88
C ILE A 90 1.90 -11.22 -14.77
N THR A 91 2.25 -11.87 -15.87
CA THR A 91 1.27 -12.51 -16.77
C THR A 91 0.59 -13.68 -16.11
N ASP A 92 -0.61 -14.05 -16.57
CA ASP A 92 -1.36 -15.21 -16.04
C ASP A 92 -0.54 -16.51 -16.14
N ASP A 93 0.20 -16.70 -17.23
CA ASP A 93 1.05 -17.87 -17.44
C ASP A 93 2.25 -17.89 -16.48
N ALA A 94 2.94 -16.76 -16.31
CA ALA A 94 4.06 -16.64 -15.39
C ALA A 94 3.61 -16.80 -13.93
N PHE A 95 2.43 -16.23 -13.58
CA PHE A 95 1.81 -16.42 -12.27
C PHE A 95 1.51 -17.90 -12.00
N ALA A 96 0.87 -18.59 -12.95
CA ALA A 96 0.57 -20.01 -12.84
C ALA A 96 1.85 -20.86 -12.69
N LEU A 97 2.90 -20.52 -13.43
CA LEU A 97 4.19 -21.21 -13.35
C LEU A 97 4.81 -21.09 -11.95
N VAL A 98 4.94 -19.87 -11.42
CA VAL A 98 5.60 -19.67 -10.11
C VAL A 98 4.75 -20.22 -8.96
N ILE A 99 3.41 -20.06 -9.00
CA ILE A 99 2.52 -20.64 -7.99
C ILE A 99 2.57 -22.17 -8.02
N SER A 100 2.67 -22.79 -9.22
CA SER A 100 2.83 -24.24 -9.34
C SER A 100 4.13 -24.75 -8.71
N ALA A 101 5.24 -24.04 -8.95
CA ALA A 101 6.55 -24.37 -8.37
C ALA A 101 6.54 -24.22 -6.84
N VAL A 102 5.97 -23.12 -6.34
CA VAL A 102 5.85 -22.88 -4.90
C VAL A 102 4.93 -23.92 -4.23
N LYS A 103 3.82 -24.30 -4.89
CA LYS A 103 2.97 -25.38 -4.39
C LYS A 103 3.72 -26.71 -4.26
N GLN A 104 4.49 -27.08 -5.27
CA GLN A 104 5.31 -28.31 -5.21
C GLN A 104 6.30 -28.29 -4.05
N ALA A 105 6.98 -27.14 -3.82
CA ALA A 105 7.87 -26.96 -2.69
C ALA A 105 7.12 -27.02 -1.35
N ALA A 106 5.93 -26.39 -1.25
CA ALA A 106 5.08 -26.45 -0.06
C ALA A 106 4.64 -27.89 0.25
N ASP A 107 4.16 -28.62 -0.76
CA ASP A 107 3.76 -30.02 -0.60
C ASP A 107 4.95 -30.90 -0.16
N SER A 108 6.16 -30.63 -0.68
CA SER A 108 7.39 -31.35 -0.32
C SER A 108 7.77 -31.15 1.15
N ILE A 109 7.81 -29.89 1.63
CA ILE A 109 8.19 -29.59 3.03
C ILE A 109 7.17 -30.12 4.03
N VAL A 110 5.87 -30.10 3.69
CA VAL A 110 4.80 -30.68 4.51
C VAL A 110 4.92 -32.21 4.55
N ALA A 111 5.11 -32.86 3.40
CA ALA A 111 5.28 -34.35 3.33
C ALA A 111 6.52 -34.84 4.08
N LYS A 112 7.60 -34.05 4.10
CA LYS A 112 8.82 -34.32 4.88
C LYS A 112 8.65 -34.04 6.38
N GLY A 113 7.51 -33.46 6.82
CA GLY A 113 7.27 -33.08 8.22
C GLY A 113 8.13 -31.90 8.70
N VAL A 114 8.65 -31.07 7.79
CA VAL A 114 9.51 -29.93 8.13
C VAL A 114 8.69 -28.81 8.82
N CYS A 115 7.51 -28.50 8.30
CA CYS A 115 6.59 -27.52 8.87
C CYS A 115 5.14 -27.80 8.44
N GLU A 116 4.19 -27.03 9.02
CA GLU A 116 2.80 -27.02 8.59
C GLU A 116 2.64 -26.39 7.21
N GLN A 117 1.42 -26.51 6.66
CA GLN A 117 1.04 -25.89 5.39
C GLN A 117 1.30 -24.37 5.43
N PRO A 118 2.09 -23.81 4.49
CA PRO A 118 2.28 -22.38 4.34
C PRO A 118 0.95 -21.64 4.09
N THR A 119 0.84 -20.44 4.61
CA THR A 119 -0.32 -19.55 4.41
C THR A 119 -0.34 -18.99 2.99
N GLN A 120 -1.50 -18.44 2.58
CA GLN A 120 -1.65 -17.78 1.28
C GLN A 120 -0.60 -16.68 1.06
N PHE A 121 -0.33 -15.86 2.10
CA PHE A 121 0.64 -14.77 1.98
C PHE A 121 2.09 -15.28 1.90
N GLU A 122 2.45 -16.34 2.60
CA GLU A 122 3.76 -16.97 2.47
C GLU A 122 3.98 -17.55 1.07
N VAL A 123 2.97 -18.19 0.49
CA VAL A 123 3.01 -18.70 -0.89
C VAL A 123 3.18 -17.56 -1.89
N LEU A 124 2.41 -16.46 -1.74
CA LEU A 124 2.54 -15.29 -2.62
C LEU A 124 3.90 -14.60 -2.49
N THR A 125 4.44 -14.50 -1.27
CA THR A 125 5.78 -13.95 -1.03
C THR A 125 6.86 -14.78 -1.71
N ALA A 126 6.81 -16.09 -1.54
CA ALA A 126 7.76 -17.01 -2.18
C ALA A 126 7.64 -16.98 -3.71
N ALA A 127 6.41 -16.88 -4.25
CA ALA A 127 6.16 -16.78 -5.68
C ALA A 127 6.74 -15.47 -6.27
N ALA A 128 6.58 -14.34 -5.56
CA ALA A 128 7.17 -13.06 -5.96
C ALA A 128 8.71 -13.15 -6.01
N PHE A 129 9.33 -13.69 -4.98
CA PHE A 129 10.79 -13.82 -4.92
C PHE A 129 11.30 -14.77 -6.00
N LEU A 130 10.62 -15.90 -6.23
CA LEU A 130 10.95 -16.83 -7.31
C LEU A 130 10.85 -16.15 -8.68
N HIS A 131 9.77 -15.40 -8.94
CA HIS A 131 9.60 -14.66 -10.19
C HIS A 131 10.73 -13.64 -10.40
N PHE A 132 11.04 -12.85 -9.39
CA PHE A 132 12.12 -11.85 -9.47
C PHE A 132 13.50 -12.48 -9.72
N ALA A 133 13.78 -13.62 -9.09
CA ALA A 133 15.02 -14.37 -9.31
C ALA A 133 15.11 -14.96 -10.73
N LEU A 134 14.03 -15.57 -11.23
CA LEU A 134 13.96 -16.12 -12.60
C LEU A 134 14.14 -15.02 -13.66
N GLU A 135 13.52 -13.89 -13.42
CA GLU A 135 13.58 -12.72 -14.30
C GLU A 135 14.87 -11.90 -14.13
N LYS A 136 15.73 -12.24 -13.17
CA LYS A 136 17.01 -11.58 -12.88
C LYS A 136 16.85 -10.07 -12.71
N VAL A 137 15.93 -9.65 -11.83
CA VAL A 137 15.78 -8.23 -11.51
C VAL A 137 17.03 -7.70 -10.81
N ASP A 138 17.42 -6.44 -11.10
CA ASP A 138 18.52 -5.77 -10.40
C ASP A 138 18.13 -5.47 -8.95
N TYR A 139 16.93 -4.93 -8.77
CA TYR A 139 16.34 -4.59 -7.47
C TYR A 139 14.89 -5.03 -7.38
N ALA A 140 14.44 -5.32 -6.16
CA ALA A 140 13.03 -5.48 -5.86
C ALA A 140 12.61 -4.58 -4.69
N VAL A 141 11.50 -3.85 -4.84
CA VAL A 141 10.86 -3.09 -3.77
C VAL A 141 9.79 -3.97 -3.16
N ILE A 142 9.98 -4.33 -1.90
CA ILE A 142 9.16 -5.31 -1.19
C ILE A 142 8.33 -4.61 -0.13
N GLU A 143 7.02 -4.58 -0.32
CA GLU A 143 6.07 -4.09 0.67
C GLU A 143 5.74 -5.18 1.69
N VAL A 144 5.82 -4.84 2.98
CA VAL A 144 5.39 -5.67 4.11
C VAL A 144 3.88 -5.83 4.10
N GLY A 145 3.39 -7.05 4.26
CA GLY A 145 1.96 -7.31 4.36
C GLY A 145 1.37 -6.78 5.66
N LEU A 146 1.96 -7.15 6.81
CA LEU A 146 1.48 -6.77 8.12
C LEU A 146 2.61 -6.62 9.15
N GLY A 147 2.66 -5.48 9.84
CA GLY A 147 3.65 -5.25 10.91
C GLY A 147 5.07 -5.10 10.35
N GLY A 148 5.86 -6.14 10.44
CA GLY A 148 7.24 -6.19 9.96
C GLY A 148 8.02 -7.35 10.57
N LEU A 149 8.15 -7.42 11.89
CA LEU A 149 9.00 -8.39 12.60
C LEU A 149 8.71 -9.86 12.20
N TRP A 150 7.45 -10.22 12.10
CA TRP A 150 6.97 -11.58 11.81
C TRP A 150 6.31 -11.68 10.43
N ASP A 151 6.55 -10.69 9.56
CA ASP A 151 6.03 -10.73 8.21
C ASP A 151 6.87 -11.65 7.32
N SER A 152 6.22 -12.40 6.45
CA SER A 152 6.89 -13.35 5.54
C SER A 152 7.96 -12.69 4.66
N THR A 153 7.84 -11.37 4.41
CA THR A 153 8.84 -10.62 3.64
C THR A 153 10.12 -10.33 4.41
N ASN A 154 10.11 -10.50 5.75
CA ASN A 154 11.24 -10.13 6.62
C ASN A 154 12.43 -11.11 6.57
N VAL A 155 12.39 -12.08 5.69
CA VAL A 155 13.52 -12.99 5.36
C VAL A 155 14.63 -12.31 4.55
N ILE A 156 14.36 -11.15 3.94
CA ILE A 156 15.34 -10.41 3.13
C ILE A 156 16.30 -9.59 3.98
N THR A 157 17.49 -9.31 3.42
CA THR A 157 18.41 -8.29 3.92
C THR A 157 18.45 -7.15 2.90
N PRO A 158 17.65 -6.09 3.10
CA PRO A 158 17.55 -5.01 2.13
C PRO A 158 18.77 -4.09 2.16
N VAL A 159 18.96 -3.32 1.08
CA VAL A 159 19.98 -2.24 1.04
C VAL A 159 19.51 -0.98 1.80
N VAL A 160 18.18 -0.80 1.94
CA VAL A 160 17.54 0.26 2.74
C VAL A 160 16.23 -0.29 3.31
N SER A 161 15.97 -0.02 4.59
CA SER A 161 14.68 -0.25 5.24
C SER A 161 13.88 1.05 5.31
N VAL A 162 12.58 0.99 5.03
CA VAL A 162 11.69 2.16 5.03
C VAL A 162 10.50 1.91 5.94
N ILE A 163 10.23 2.85 6.87
CA ILE A 163 9.04 2.85 7.72
C ILE A 163 8.26 4.12 7.40
N THR A 164 7.19 4.03 6.60
CA THR A 164 6.49 5.21 6.07
C THR A 164 5.86 6.04 7.18
N ASN A 165 5.00 5.45 7.98
CA ASN A 165 4.44 6.06 9.20
C ASN A 165 4.02 4.98 10.21
N VAL A 166 3.66 5.42 11.41
CA VAL A 166 3.09 4.57 12.45
C VAL A 166 1.81 5.21 12.97
N ALA A 167 0.70 4.48 12.92
CA ALA A 167 -0.60 4.87 13.45
C ALA A 167 -1.34 3.62 13.94
N LEU A 168 -2.43 3.80 14.67
CA LEU A 168 -3.29 2.70 15.12
C LEU A 168 -3.98 2.05 13.92
N ASP A 169 -3.70 0.80 13.68
CA ASP A 169 -4.39 -0.10 12.74
C ASP A 169 -4.02 -1.54 13.09
N HIS A 170 -4.89 -2.49 12.77
CA HIS A 170 -4.68 -3.91 13.08
C HIS A 170 -4.32 -4.16 14.56
N CYS A 171 -5.01 -3.45 15.47
CA CYS A 171 -4.69 -3.47 16.89
C CYS A 171 -4.84 -4.86 17.54
N ASP A 172 -5.66 -5.72 16.97
CA ASP A 172 -5.84 -7.14 17.36
C ASP A 172 -4.58 -8.00 17.11
N LYS A 173 -3.72 -7.60 16.15
CA LYS A 173 -2.51 -8.33 15.74
C LYS A 173 -1.22 -7.65 16.18
N LEU A 174 -1.15 -6.33 16.04
CA LEU A 174 0.08 -5.56 16.24
C LEU A 174 0.21 -4.94 17.64
N GLY A 175 -0.90 -4.94 18.40
CA GLY A 175 -1.00 -4.30 19.72
C GLY A 175 -1.76 -2.97 19.67
N THR A 176 -2.21 -2.54 20.86
CA THR A 176 -3.16 -1.44 21.04
C THR A 176 -2.49 -0.09 21.31
N THR A 177 -1.16 0.00 21.20
CA THR A 177 -0.41 1.26 21.39
C THR A 177 0.52 1.53 20.23
N ILE A 178 0.82 2.82 20.00
CA ILE A 178 1.73 3.27 18.94
C ILE A 178 3.11 2.63 19.12
N GLU A 179 3.62 2.52 20.35
CA GLU A 179 4.94 1.92 20.63
C GLU A 179 4.99 0.44 20.22
N ARG A 180 3.93 -0.33 20.50
CA ARG A 180 3.88 -1.75 20.12
C ARG A 180 3.86 -1.91 18.60
N ILE A 181 3.06 -1.11 17.92
CA ILE A 181 2.99 -1.12 16.47
C ILE A 181 4.34 -0.68 15.86
N ALA A 182 4.98 0.36 16.43
CA ALA A 182 6.31 0.82 16.02
C ALA A 182 7.38 -0.27 16.20
N MET A 183 7.35 -1.01 17.31
CA MET A 183 8.27 -2.12 17.58
C MET A 183 8.11 -3.24 16.53
N GLN A 184 6.87 -3.61 16.17
CA GLN A 184 6.62 -4.59 15.12
C GLN A 184 7.18 -4.14 13.77
N LYS A 185 6.99 -2.85 13.42
CA LYS A 185 7.51 -2.29 12.17
C LYS A 185 9.03 -2.17 12.19
N ALA A 186 9.62 -1.78 13.31
CA ALA A 186 11.07 -1.71 13.48
C ALA A 186 11.78 -3.08 13.31
N GLY A 187 11.03 -4.18 13.36
CA GLY A 187 11.55 -5.53 13.10
C GLY A 187 12.14 -5.74 11.71
N ILE A 188 11.86 -4.86 10.74
CA ILE A 188 12.50 -4.93 9.41
C ILE A 188 13.90 -4.31 9.37
N ILE A 189 14.35 -3.66 10.45
CA ILE A 189 15.66 -3.03 10.53
C ILE A 189 16.73 -4.10 10.64
N LYS A 190 17.68 -4.11 9.72
CA LYS A 190 18.79 -5.06 9.68
C LYS A 190 20.09 -4.40 10.12
N GLU A 191 21.06 -5.24 10.48
CA GLU A 191 22.37 -4.76 10.98
C GLU A 191 23.05 -3.88 9.93
N LYS A 192 23.44 -2.66 10.33
CA LYS A 192 24.13 -1.64 9.52
C LYS A 192 23.38 -1.17 8.26
N VAL A 193 22.14 -1.59 8.08
CA VAL A 193 21.30 -1.16 6.95
C VAL A 193 20.61 0.17 7.30
N PRO A 194 20.73 1.21 6.48
CA PRO A 194 20.09 2.49 6.75
C PRO A 194 18.56 2.40 6.78
N VAL A 195 17.96 3.21 7.66
CA VAL A 195 16.51 3.30 7.86
C VAL A 195 16.03 4.69 7.52
N VAL A 196 14.97 4.80 6.72
CA VAL A 196 14.29 6.06 6.43
C VAL A 196 12.86 6.00 6.97
N THR A 197 12.43 7.03 7.71
CA THR A 197 11.09 7.04 8.29
C THR A 197 10.42 8.40 8.29
N ALA A 198 9.09 8.43 8.09
CA ALA A 198 8.23 9.58 8.36
C ALA A 198 7.30 9.33 9.57
N ALA A 199 7.67 8.43 10.47
CA ALA A 199 7.00 8.30 11.76
C ALA A 199 7.11 9.60 12.56
N VAL A 200 6.03 9.97 13.24
CA VAL A 200 5.95 11.18 14.07
C VAL A 200 5.61 10.82 15.51
N GLY A 201 6.03 11.69 16.44
CA GLY A 201 5.83 11.47 17.89
C GLY A 201 6.88 10.55 18.51
N ASP A 202 7.18 10.80 19.77
CA ASP A 202 8.23 10.04 20.48
C ASP A 202 7.82 8.58 20.70
N GLU A 203 6.54 8.30 20.83
CA GLU A 203 5.98 6.94 20.96
C GLU A 203 6.29 6.06 19.73
N ALA A 204 6.28 6.65 18.52
CA ALA A 204 6.63 5.93 17.30
C ALA A 204 8.14 5.93 17.05
N ILE A 205 8.81 7.09 17.26
CA ILE A 205 10.23 7.28 16.94
C ILE A 205 11.11 6.54 17.96
N GLY A 206 10.72 6.48 19.23
CA GLY A 206 11.49 5.84 20.30
C GLY A 206 11.85 4.38 19.99
N PRO A 207 10.89 3.50 19.73
CA PRO A 207 11.16 2.10 19.35
C PRO A 207 12.01 1.98 18.08
N ILE A 208 11.75 2.79 17.04
CA ILE A 208 12.53 2.78 15.80
C ILE A 208 14.01 3.11 16.09
N ARG A 209 14.27 4.17 16.89
CA ARG A 209 15.63 4.56 17.28
C ARG A 209 16.33 3.50 18.13
N ALA A 210 15.61 2.91 19.08
CA ALA A 210 16.17 1.88 19.97
C ALA A 210 16.64 0.66 19.15
N VAL A 211 15.80 0.17 18.22
CA VAL A 211 16.16 -0.95 17.34
C VAL A 211 17.29 -0.54 16.38
N SER A 212 17.23 0.67 15.80
CA SER A 212 18.28 1.17 14.92
C SER A 212 19.64 1.25 15.63
N MET A 213 19.67 1.74 16.86
CA MET A 213 20.89 1.81 17.67
C MET A 213 21.43 0.40 17.98
N PHE A 214 20.55 -0.53 18.38
CA PHE A 214 20.93 -1.93 18.63
C PHE A 214 21.50 -2.61 17.37
N LYS A 215 20.92 -2.32 16.20
CA LYS A 215 21.37 -2.84 14.90
C LYS A 215 22.51 -2.02 14.26
N GLN A 216 23.01 -0.98 14.91
CA GLN A 216 24.00 -0.05 14.35
C GLN A 216 23.56 0.52 12.99
N ALA A 217 22.26 0.67 12.77
CA ALA A 217 21.65 1.13 11.54
C ALA A 217 21.50 2.66 11.54
N PRO A 218 22.04 3.39 10.57
CA PRO A 218 21.80 4.84 10.45
C PRO A 218 20.31 5.12 10.23
N VAL A 219 19.74 6.07 10.98
CA VAL A 219 18.30 6.42 10.86
C VAL A 219 18.13 7.85 10.38
N TYR A 220 17.29 8.02 9.33
CA TYR A 220 16.91 9.28 8.71
C TYR A 220 15.44 9.55 8.99
N ILE A 221 15.13 10.59 9.76
CA ILE A 221 13.78 10.89 10.24
C ILE A 221 13.27 12.13 9.53
N TYR A 222 12.09 12.03 8.88
CA TYR A 222 11.37 13.16 8.31
C TYR A 222 11.05 14.22 9.38
N GLY A 223 11.17 15.50 9.03
CA GLY A 223 11.05 16.63 9.96
C GLY A 223 12.29 16.86 10.84
N ARG A 224 13.35 16.02 10.71
CA ARG A 224 14.64 16.20 11.43
C ARG A 224 15.82 16.19 10.47
N ALA A 225 16.03 15.07 9.75
CA ALA A 225 17.14 14.92 8.80
C ALA A 225 16.77 15.40 7.39
N PHE A 226 15.51 15.43 7.06
CA PHE A 226 14.96 15.88 5.78
C PHE A 226 13.48 16.25 5.93
N TRP A 227 12.98 17.13 5.04
CA TRP A 227 11.55 17.50 4.99
C TRP A 227 11.18 18.03 3.61
N GLY A 228 9.89 17.95 3.27
CA GLY A 228 9.32 18.54 2.06
C GLY A 228 8.57 19.81 2.40
N GLU A 229 8.84 20.89 1.68
CA GLU A 229 8.12 22.16 1.76
C GLU A 229 7.19 22.31 0.55
N GLU A 230 5.88 22.30 0.78
CA GLU A 230 4.88 22.46 -0.28
C GLU A 230 5.01 23.82 -0.97
N LYS A 231 5.00 23.84 -2.30
CA LYS A 231 4.95 25.05 -3.12
C LYS A 231 3.58 25.21 -3.76
N GLU A 232 3.14 24.20 -4.49
CA GLU A 232 1.85 24.17 -5.16
C GLU A 232 1.19 22.81 -4.94
N SER A 233 -0.14 22.80 -4.83
CA SER A 233 -0.90 21.58 -4.61
C SER A 233 -2.27 21.68 -5.24
N THR A 234 -2.56 20.73 -6.15
CA THR A 234 -3.84 20.56 -6.84
C THR A 234 -4.23 19.08 -6.83
N MET A 235 -5.43 18.78 -7.32
CA MET A 235 -5.84 17.37 -7.53
C MET A 235 -5.06 16.68 -8.66
N ASP A 236 -4.38 17.42 -9.53
CA ASP A 236 -3.58 16.88 -10.64
C ASP A 236 -2.11 16.66 -10.27
N GLY A 237 -1.72 17.09 -9.08
CA GLY A 237 -0.36 16.91 -8.56
C GLY A 237 0.11 18.07 -7.69
N GLN A 238 1.34 17.92 -7.23
CA GLN A 238 1.96 18.84 -6.27
C GLN A 238 3.41 19.09 -6.64
N THR A 239 3.89 20.31 -6.33
CA THR A 239 5.31 20.66 -6.34
C THR A 239 5.76 20.99 -4.93
N PHE A 240 6.96 20.55 -4.57
CA PHE A 240 7.54 20.80 -3.26
C PHE A 240 9.07 20.85 -3.35
N THR A 241 9.70 21.58 -2.42
CA THR A 241 11.15 21.54 -2.23
C THR A 241 11.49 20.47 -1.20
N LEU A 242 12.34 19.52 -1.55
CA LEU A 242 12.93 18.57 -0.60
C LEU A 242 14.21 19.18 -0.03
N HIS A 243 14.30 19.32 1.27
CA HIS A 243 15.48 19.68 2.02
C HIS A 243 16.05 18.44 2.71
N ALA A 244 17.38 18.19 2.64
CA ALA A 244 18.02 17.08 3.33
C ALA A 244 19.44 17.46 3.78
N GLY A 245 19.69 17.39 5.10
CA GLY A 245 20.90 17.95 5.71
C GLY A 245 20.97 19.47 5.50
N ASP A 246 22.18 20.03 5.66
CA ASP A 246 22.41 21.48 5.61
C ASP A 246 22.58 22.03 4.17
N VAL A 247 22.74 21.16 3.17
CA VAL A 247 23.21 21.57 1.83
C VAL A 247 22.28 21.14 0.71
N TYR A 248 21.53 20.05 0.87
CA TYR A 248 20.71 19.55 -0.21
C TYR A 248 19.33 20.19 -0.22
N SER A 249 18.99 20.85 -1.33
CA SER A 249 17.65 21.39 -1.62
C SER A 249 17.36 21.23 -3.10
N SER A 250 16.21 20.62 -3.43
CA SER A 250 15.79 20.42 -4.83
C SER A 250 14.27 20.38 -4.93
N ASP A 251 13.73 20.91 -6.03
CA ASP A 251 12.31 20.95 -6.30
C ASP A 251 11.85 19.69 -7.00
N TYR A 252 10.77 19.10 -6.52
CA TYR A 252 10.18 17.89 -7.08
C TYR A 252 8.70 18.10 -7.42
N THR A 253 8.24 17.40 -8.44
CA THR A 253 6.84 17.32 -8.82
C THR A 253 6.34 15.89 -8.69
N ILE A 254 5.14 15.70 -8.13
CA ILE A 254 4.45 14.41 -8.03
C ILE A 254 3.01 14.54 -8.52
N LYS A 255 2.47 13.47 -9.11
CA LYS A 255 1.05 13.41 -9.54
C LYS A 255 0.10 13.05 -8.40
N LEU A 256 0.61 12.49 -7.32
CA LEU A 256 -0.21 12.08 -6.18
C LEU A 256 -0.61 13.29 -5.36
N ALA A 257 -1.91 13.48 -5.16
CA ALA A 257 -2.49 14.59 -4.40
C ALA A 257 -2.50 14.32 -2.89
N GLY A 258 -2.54 15.40 -2.09
CA GLY A 258 -2.63 15.36 -0.63
C GLY A 258 -1.28 15.56 0.08
N GLU A 259 -1.29 16.34 1.15
CA GLU A 259 -0.09 16.74 1.92
C GLU A 259 0.79 15.55 2.34
N HIS A 260 0.15 14.44 2.76
CA HIS A 260 0.85 13.21 3.15
C HIS A 260 1.70 12.59 2.03
N GLN A 261 1.39 12.88 0.76
CA GLN A 261 2.16 12.37 -0.37
C GLN A 261 3.49 13.11 -0.55
N ILE A 262 3.61 14.36 -0.07
CA ILE A 262 4.90 15.09 -0.02
C ILE A 262 5.85 14.36 0.95
N ALA A 263 5.37 13.97 2.14
CA ALA A 263 6.17 13.18 3.08
C ALA A 263 6.54 11.80 2.50
N ASN A 264 5.61 11.11 1.83
CA ASN A 264 5.86 9.84 1.17
C ASN A 264 6.92 9.97 0.06
N ALA A 265 6.82 11.01 -0.78
CA ALA A 265 7.79 11.28 -1.85
C ALA A 265 9.18 11.62 -1.26
N SER A 266 9.22 12.43 -0.22
CA SER A 266 10.48 12.77 0.48
C SER A 266 11.17 11.51 1.01
N VAL A 267 10.41 10.59 1.64
CA VAL A 267 10.92 9.29 2.12
C VAL A 267 11.45 8.46 0.96
N ALA A 268 10.69 8.37 -0.14
CA ALA A 268 11.09 7.58 -1.32
C ALA A 268 12.38 8.11 -1.95
N ILE A 269 12.48 9.44 -2.11
CA ILE A 269 13.66 10.09 -2.69
C ILE A 269 14.90 9.87 -1.80
N VAL A 270 14.76 10.07 -0.48
CA VAL A 270 15.88 9.87 0.46
C VAL A 270 16.30 8.39 0.50
N ALA A 271 15.35 7.45 0.46
CA ALA A 271 15.65 6.03 0.36
C ALA A 271 16.43 5.71 -0.93
N ALA A 272 15.99 6.23 -2.08
CA ALA A 272 16.69 6.04 -3.35
C ALA A 272 18.07 6.69 -3.38
N LYS A 273 18.24 7.87 -2.75
CA LYS A 273 19.58 8.50 -2.56
C LYS A 273 20.52 7.68 -1.68
N LEU A 274 20.00 6.89 -0.75
CA LEU A 274 20.83 5.96 0.02
C LEU A 274 21.21 4.74 -0.82
N VAL A 275 20.32 4.25 -1.69
CA VAL A 275 20.63 3.19 -2.66
C VAL A 275 21.67 3.66 -3.68
N SER A 276 21.62 4.92 -4.13
CA SER A 276 22.58 5.47 -5.11
C SER A 276 24.04 5.48 -4.64
N LYS A 277 24.27 5.40 -3.32
CA LYS A 277 25.64 5.23 -2.78
C LYS A 277 26.27 3.89 -3.14
N GLN A 278 25.49 2.94 -3.62
CA GLN A 278 25.91 1.59 -4.00
C GLN A 278 25.67 1.30 -5.49
N ASP A 279 25.04 2.25 -6.24
CA ASP A 279 24.71 2.08 -7.65
C ASP A 279 24.62 3.44 -8.36
N ASP A 280 25.65 3.81 -9.09
CA ASP A 280 25.79 5.12 -9.76
C ASP A 280 24.76 5.34 -10.88
N ARG A 281 24.03 4.31 -11.32
CA ARG A 281 22.93 4.46 -12.28
C ARG A 281 21.79 5.31 -11.70
N ILE A 282 21.62 5.35 -10.39
CA ILE A 282 20.59 6.13 -9.70
C ILE A 282 21.11 7.57 -9.53
N ASN A 283 20.80 8.42 -10.47
CA ASN A 283 21.21 9.82 -10.51
C ASN A 283 20.06 10.79 -10.22
N GLU A 284 20.36 12.08 -10.12
CA GLU A 284 19.37 13.12 -9.79
C GLU A 284 18.21 13.17 -10.78
N LEU A 285 18.49 13.04 -12.08
CA LEU A 285 17.46 13.02 -13.13
C LEU A 285 16.48 11.85 -12.93
N ALA A 286 16.98 10.67 -12.57
CA ALA A 286 16.15 9.50 -12.28
C ALA A 286 15.23 9.72 -11.06
N LEU A 287 15.70 10.43 -10.03
CA LEU A 287 14.88 10.81 -8.88
C LEU A 287 13.67 11.66 -9.32
N HIS A 288 13.93 12.72 -10.11
CA HIS A 288 12.86 13.60 -10.62
C HIS A 288 11.89 12.85 -11.53
N ILE A 289 12.37 12.12 -12.51
CA ILE A 289 11.52 11.37 -13.46
C ILE A 289 10.69 10.31 -12.72
N GLY A 290 11.31 9.57 -11.83
CA GLY A 290 10.68 8.47 -11.12
C GLY A 290 9.49 8.92 -10.28
N VAL A 291 9.65 9.94 -9.44
CA VAL A 291 8.54 10.42 -8.60
C VAL A 291 7.47 11.13 -9.41
N ALA A 292 7.84 11.91 -10.44
CA ALA A 292 6.90 12.63 -11.30
C ALA A 292 6.01 11.69 -12.13
N ASN A 293 6.52 10.51 -12.49
CA ASN A 293 5.76 9.53 -13.27
C ASN A 293 5.03 8.49 -12.41
N THR A 294 5.11 8.62 -11.08
CA THR A 294 4.43 7.67 -10.19
C THR A 294 2.93 7.92 -10.20
N PHE A 295 2.19 6.86 -10.49
CA PHE A 295 0.75 6.74 -10.31
C PHE A 295 0.46 5.62 -9.31
N TRP A 296 -0.50 5.85 -8.41
CA TRP A 296 -0.91 4.84 -7.44
C TRP A 296 -2.43 4.85 -7.29
N PRO A 297 -3.13 3.83 -7.78
CA PRO A 297 -4.58 3.83 -7.83
C PRO A 297 -5.19 3.79 -6.42
N GLY A 298 -6.39 4.38 -6.28
CA GLY A 298 -7.15 4.44 -5.03
C GLY A 298 -6.51 5.30 -3.94
N ARG A 299 -5.74 6.33 -4.32
CA ARG A 299 -5.20 7.35 -3.41
C ARG A 299 -5.50 8.74 -3.96
N LEU A 300 -6.62 9.32 -3.52
CA LEU A 300 -7.18 10.56 -4.08
C LEU A 300 -7.20 10.53 -5.62
N GLU A 301 -7.51 9.37 -6.19
CA GLU A 301 -7.51 9.13 -7.63
C GLU A 301 -8.75 9.77 -8.25
N ARG A 302 -8.57 10.78 -9.10
CA ARG A 302 -9.66 11.38 -9.88
C ARG A 302 -9.89 10.56 -11.16
N ILE A 303 -11.11 10.05 -11.33
CA ILE A 303 -11.51 9.20 -12.47
C ILE A 303 -12.61 9.80 -13.33
N GLY A 304 -13.20 10.92 -12.93
CA GLY A 304 -14.28 11.61 -13.65
C GLY A 304 -14.24 13.10 -13.39
N GLU A 305 -14.88 13.84 -14.30
CA GLU A 305 -15.04 15.30 -14.22
C GLU A 305 -16.52 15.66 -14.44
N LYS A 306 -17.00 16.66 -13.66
CA LYS A 306 -18.37 17.23 -13.76
C LYS A 306 -19.51 16.23 -13.49
N PRO A 307 -19.62 15.67 -12.27
CA PRO A 307 -18.82 15.98 -11.09
C PRO A 307 -17.44 15.32 -11.10
N ASP A 308 -16.51 15.85 -10.30
CA ASP A 308 -15.29 15.12 -10.00
C ASP A 308 -15.64 13.84 -9.24
N VAL A 309 -15.03 12.73 -9.64
CA VAL A 309 -15.20 11.42 -9.00
C VAL A 309 -13.86 10.96 -8.44
N ILE A 310 -13.79 10.85 -7.12
CA ILE A 310 -12.57 10.56 -6.36
C ILE A 310 -12.64 9.16 -5.77
N LEU A 311 -11.60 8.35 -5.98
CA LEU A 311 -11.40 7.07 -5.34
C LEU A 311 -10.33 7.18 -4.25
N ASP A 312 -10.64 6.74 -3.04
CA ASP A 312 -9.66 6.70 -1.94
C ASP A 312 -9.85 5.49 -1.03
N GLY A 313 -8.77 4.80 -0.74
CA GLY A 313 -8.77 3.61 0.12
C GLY A 313 -8.66 3.90 1.63
N ALA A 314 -8.92 5.12 2.11
CA ALA A 314 -8.91 5.46 3.53
C ALA A 314 -9.88 4.55 4.32
N HIS A 315 -9.36 3.86 5.34
CA HIS A 315 -10.10 2.85 6.11
C HIS A 315 -9.71 2.80 7.60
N ASN A 316 -8.84 3.70 8.03
CA ASN A 316 -8.42 3.85 9.42
C ASN A 316 -8.42 5.34 9.79
N PRO A 317 -8.36 5.72 11.09
CA PRO A 317 -8.47 7.10 11.52
C PRO A 317 -7.47 8.04 10.85
N ASN A 318 -6.20 7.65 10.76
CA ASN A 318 -5.16 8.47 10.12
C ASN A 318 -5.40 8.67 8.60
N GLY A 319 -5.87 7.63 7.90
CA GLY A 319 -6.27 7.76 6.48
C GLY A 319 -7.51 8.65 6.32
N ALA A 320 -8.49 8.53 7.21
CA ALA A 320 -9.69 9.36 7.23
C ALA A 320 -9.37 10.86 7.41
N GLU A 321 -8.46 11.19 8.33
CA GLU A 321 -7.98 12.56 8.51
C GLU A 321 -7.29 13.11 7.26
N ALA A 322 -6.44 12.30 6.61
CA ALA A 322 -5.75 12.69 5.39
C ALA A 322 -6.73 12.95 4.24
N LEU A 323 -7.70 12.05 4.03
CA LEU A 323 -8.77 12.23 3.05
C LEU A 323 -9.60 13.50 3.35
N ARG A 324 -10.00 13.70 4.61
CA ARG A 324 -10.80 14.85 5.01
C ARG A 324 -10.06 16.16 4.74
N LYS A 325 -8.79 16.28 5.14
CA LYS A 325 -7.95 17.44 4.86
C LYS A 325 -7.84 17.74 3.37
N ALA A 326 -7.66 16.70 2.55
CA ALA A 326 -7.59 16.86 1.10
C ALA A 326 -8.92 17.35 0.51
N LEU A 327 -10.06 16.81 0.94
CA LEU A 327 -11.39 17.28 0.50
C LEU A 327 -11.67 18.71 0.92
N ASP A 328 -11.25 19.13 2.11
CA ASP A 328 -11.42 20.51 2.56
C ASP A 328 -10.51 21.49 1.80
N LYS A 329 -9.31 21.04 1.40
CA LYS A 329 -8.35 21.83 0.62
C LYS A 329 -8.76 21.98 -0.84
N PHE A 330 -9.14 20.89 -1.51
CA PHE A 330 -9.35 20.88 -2.97
C PHE A 330 -10.79 21.15 -3.38
N TYR A 331 -11.75 20.89 -2.48
CA TYR A 331 -13.20 21.04 -2.73
C TYR A 331 -13.89 21.91 -1.68
N PRO A 332 -13.39 23.14 -1.41
CA PRO A 332 -13.97 24.01 -0.39
C PRO A 332 -15.38 24.45 -0.81
N GLY A 333 -16.37 24.21 0.06
CA GLY A 333 -17.77 24.65 -0.16
C GLY A 333 -18.56 23.89 -1.22
N GLN A 334 -17.99 22.90 -1.88
CA GLN A 334 -18.71 22.07 -2.87
C GLN A 334 -19.62 21.05 -2.19
N LYS A 335 -20.72 20.69 -2.84
CA LYS A 335 -21.58 19.59 -2.44
C LYS A 335 -20.80 18.27 -2.56
N ARG A 336 -20.74 17.54 -1.46
CA ARG A 336 -20.08 16.24 -1.40
C ARG A 336 -21.09 15.14 -1.27
N VAL A 337 -20.95 14.11 -2.11
CA VAL A 337 -21.75 12.90 -2.03
C VAL A 337 -20.79 11.72 -1.92
N PHE A 338 -20.96 10.95 -0.87
CA PHE A 338 -20.11 9.82 -0.59
C PHE A 338 -20.75 8.50 -0.98
N VAL A 339 -19.94 7.55 -1.46
CA VAL A 339 -20.24 6.12 -1.52
C VAL A 339 -19.25 5.42 -0.61
N ILE A 340 -19.71 4.90 0.53
CA ILE A 340 -18.85 4.36 1.57
C ILE A 340 -19.16 2.90 1.85
N GLY A 341 -18.09 2.07 1.85
CA GLY A 341 -18.14 0.69 2.32
C GLY A 341 -16.89 0.36 3.11
N MET A 342 -17.03 -0.31 4.24
CA MET A 342 -15.94 -0.62 5.16
C MET A 342 -15.90 -2.10 5.50
N MET A 343 -14.73 -2.56 5.97
CA MET A 343 -14.59 -3.87 6.59
C MET A 343 -15.00 -3.78 8.07
N GLY A 344 -15.66 -4.81 8.58
CA GLY A 344 -16.23 -4.82 9.94
C GLY A 344 -15.20 -4.86 11.07
N ASP A 345 -13.93 -5.19 10.76
CA ASP A 345 -12.81 -5.20 11.71
C ASP A 345 -12.16 -3.82 11.93
N LYS A 346 -12.68 -2.76 11.31
CA LYS A 346 -12.14 -1.40 11.38
C LYS A 346 -12.89 -0.52 12.40
N ASP A 347 -12.23 0.54 12.85
CA ASP A 347 -12.85 1.57 13.71
C ASP A 347 -13.80 2.45 12.89
N MET A 348 -14.97 1.88 12.59
CA MET A 348 -15.97 2.50 11.72
C MET A 348 -16.47 3.84 12.27
N GLN A 349 -16.70 3.92 13.59
CA GLN A 349 -17.21 5.16 14.21
C GLN A 349 -16.25 6.32 14.01
N HIS A 350 -14.97 6.13 14.35
CA HIS A 350 -13.97 7.18 14.22
C HIS A 350 -13.76 7.58 12.77
N VAL A 351 -13.64 6.61 11.86
CA VAL A 351 -13.45 6.86 10.42
C VAL A 351 -14.62 7.65 9.84
N LEU A 352 -15.85 7.20 10.06
CA LEU A 352 -17.05 7.84 9.50
C LEU A 352 -17.27 9.25 10.05
N HIS A 353 -17.13 9.46 11.37
CA HIS A 353 -17.27 10.79 11.96
C HIS A 353 -16.15 11.76 11.55
N THR A 354 -14.98 11.25 11.17
CA THR A 354 -13.88 12.06 10.63
C THR A 354 -14.16 12.50 9.20
N ILE A 355 -14.60 11.57 8.34
CA ILE A 355 -14.79 11.83 6.90
C ILE A 355 -16.07 12.64 6.64
N VAL A 356 -17.20 12.25 7.23
CA VAL A 356 -18.54 12.77 6.90
C VAL A 356 -18.88 13.99 7.75
N ARG A 357 -19.45 15.01 7.12
CA ARG A 357 -19.99 16.23 7.78
C ARG A 357 -21.54 16.20 7.73
N PRO A 358 -22.24 16.97 8.60
CA PRO A 358 -23.70 16.99 8.65
C PRO A 358 -24.40 17.36 7.34
N MET A 359 -23.72 18.07 6.44
CA MET A 359 -24.25 18.49 5.14
C MET A 359 -23.93 17.52 3.99
N ASP A 360 -23.07 16.53 4.22
CA ASP A 360 -22.67 15.55 3.21
C ASP A 360 -23.79 14.51 3.06
N LEU A 361 -24.06 14.05 1.83
CA LEU A 361 -24.93 12.93 1.56
C LEU A 361 -24.12 11.65 1.43
N VAL A 362 -24.61 10.54 1.94
CA VAL A 362 -23.86 9.27 1.96
C VAL A 362 -24.74 8.11 1.48
N TYR A 363 -24.25 7.37 0.51
CA TYR A 363 -24.72 6.05 0.16
C TYR A 363 -23.78 5.01 0.78
N THR A 364 -24.30 4.16 1.65
CA THR A 364 -23.51 3.10 2.26
C THR A 364 -23.71 1.80 1.50
N VAL A 365 -22.61 1.10 1.19
CA VAL A 365 -22.60 -0.10 0.34
C VAL A 365 -21.73 -1.21 0.98
N PRO A 366 -21.88 -2.49 0.58
CA PRO A 366 -20.92 -3.51 0.94
C PRO A 366 -19.53 -3.16 0.38
N ALA A 367 -18.46 -3.32 1.16
CA ALA A 367 -17.11 -3.09 0.69
C ALA A 367 -16.66 -4.12 -0.36
N ASP A 368 -17.08 -5.38 -0.15
CA ASP A 368 -16.94 -6.51 -1.07
C ASP A 368 -18.12 -7.47 -0.83
N GLY A 369 -18.16 -8.59 -1.55
CA GLY A 369 -19.18 -9.62 -1.35
C GLY A 369 -18.91 -10.58 -0.19
N GLY A 370 -17.86 -10.35 0.63
CA GLY A 370 -17.42 -11.26 1.68
C GLY A 370 -18.11 -11.01 3.04
N GLU A 371 -18.11 -12.04 3.89
CA GLU A 371 -18.69 -12.00 5.25
C GLU A 371 -18.01 -10.97 6.18
N ARG A 372 -16.79 -10.53 5.86
CA ARG A 372 -16.05 -9.54 6.63
C ARG A 372 -16.46 -8.09 6.38
N ALA A 373 -17.22 -7.83 5.32
CA ALA A 373 -17.73 -6.50 5.01
C ALA A 373 -18.76 -6.06 6.07
N ALA A 374 -18.67 -4.80 6.51
CA ALA A 374 -19.70 -4.20 7.35
C ALA A 374 -21.02 -4.11 6.57
N LYS A 375 -22.14 -4.28 7.27
CA LYS A 375 -23.46 -4.15 6.65
C LYS A 375 -23.75 -2.69 6.32
N PRO A 376 -24.28 -2.37 5.12
CA PRO A 376 -24.63 -0.99 4.76
C PRO A 376 -25.54 -0.30 5.77
N GLN A 377 -26.50 -1.03 6.34
CA GLN A 377 -27.42 -0.53 7.36
C GLN A 377 -26.71 -0.10 8.65
N GLU A 378 -25.67 -0.84 9.04
CA GLU A 378 -24.86 -0.52 10.21
C GLU A 378 -24.06 0.77 10.00
N LEU A 379 -23.42 0.91 8.83
CA LEU A 379 -22.71 2.14 8.45
C LEU A 379 -23.67 3.34 8.40
N ALA A 380 -24.85 3.17 7.79
CA ALA A 380 -25.87 4.22 7.74
C ALA A 380 -26.37 4.62 9.13
N HIS A 381 -26.51 3.65 10.05
CA HIS A 381 -26.91 3.94 11.44
C HIS A 381 -25.87 4.79 12.17
N ILE A 382 -24.59 4.51 11.99
CA ILE A 382 -23.48 5.30 12.59
C ILE A 382 -23.48 6.74 12.06
N ILE A 383 -23.71 6.93 10.74
CA ILE A 383 -23.69 8.24 10.09
C ILE A 383 -24.94 9.06 10.44
N GLY A 384 -26.10 8.42 10.48
CA GLY A 384 -27.37 9.06 10.81
C GLY A 384 -28.21 9.46 9.60
N ALA A 385 -29.01 10.53 9.73
CA ALA A 385 -30.12 10.88 8.82
C ALA A 385 -29.71 11.15 7.35
N ASN A 386 -28.46 11.48 7.09
CA ASN A 386 -27.97 11.80 5.74
C ASN A 386 -27.40 10.57 5.01
N ALA A 387 -27.57 9.37 5.56
CA ALA A 387 -27.06 8.14 4.98
C ALA A 387 -28.19 7.22 4.53
N ALA A 388 -28.04 6.66 3.34
CA ALA A 388 -28.99 5.69 2.76
C ALA A 388 -28.24 4.41 2.32
N PRO A 389 -28.64 3.21 2.83
CA PRO A 389 -28.02 1.96 2.44
C PRO A 389 -28.40 1.57 1.00
N ARG A 390 -27.44 1.00 0.27
CA ARG A 390 -27.60 0.42 -1.07
C ARG A 390 -26.93 -0.95 -1.13
N SER A 391 -27.39 -1.79 -2.03
CA SER A 391 -26.87 -3.15 -2.23
C SER A 391 -25.75 -3.24 -3.27
N ASP A 392 -25.70 -2.30 -4.21
CA ASP A 392 -24.74 -2.28 -5.30
C ASP A 392 -23.97 -0.95 -5.34
N VAL A 393 -22.65 -1.05 -5.49
CA VAL A 393 -21.76 0.13 -5.49
C VAL A 393 -21.92 0.97 -6.76
N TYR A 394 -22.20 0.35 -7.90
CA TYR A 394 -22.33 1.08 -9.16
C TYR A 394 -23.66 1.84 -9.24
N GLU A 395 -24.77 1.25 -8.77
CA GLU A 395 -26.05 1.95 -8.63
C GLU A 395 -25.92 3.14 -7.66
N ALA A 396 -25.29 2.92 -6.50
CA ALA A 396 -25.02 3.99 -5.54
C ALA A 396 -24.19 5.12 -6.15
N TYR A 397 -23.20 4.78 -6.96
CA TYR A 397 -22.39 5.75 -7.70
C TYR A 397 -23.22 6.58 -8.68
N LEU A 398 -24.09 5.96 -9.47
CA LEU A 398 -24.96 6.69 -10.41
C LEU A 398 -25.91 7.65 -9.70
N GLU A 399 -26.50 7.24 -8.58
CA GLU A 399 -27.29 8.13 -7.72
C GLU A 399 -26.43 9.28 -7.18
N ALA A 400 -25.22 8.98 -6.70
CA ALA A 400 -24.31 9.99 -6.17
C ALA A 400 -23.89 11.03 -7.22
N VAL A 401 -23.64 10.61 -8.46
CA VAL A 401 -23.33 11.52 -9.58
C VAL A 401 -24.52 12.45 -9.87
N ASN A 402 -25.73 11.91 -9.90
CA ASN A 402 -26.95 12.70 -10.11
C ASN A 402 -27.15 13.73 -8.99
N GLU A 403 -26.98 13.31 -7.73
CA GLU A 403 -27.12 14.18 -6.55
C GLU A 403 -26.04 15.25 -6.47
N ALA A 404 -24.80 14.93 -6.82
CA ALA A 404 -23.69 15.89 -6.81
C ALA A 404 -23.89 17.01 -7.84
N GLY A 405 -24.52 16.70 -8.99
CA GLY A 405 -24.62 17.62 -10.11
C GLY A 405 -23.24 17.97 -10.68
N SER A 406 -23.18 18.81 -11.70
CA SER A 406 -21.91 19.10 -12.42
C SER A 406 -20.83 19.83 -11.61
N SER A 407 -21.20 20.48 -10.52
CA SER A 407 -20.29 21.27 -9.67
C SER A 407 -19.92 20.63 -8.34
N GLY A 408 -20.51 19.48 -8.03
CA GLY A 408 -20.21 18.72 -6.81
C GLY A 408 -19.03 17.78 -6.97
N VAL A 409 -18.81 16.97 -5.93
CA VAL A 409 -17.80 15.91 -5.92
C VAL A 409 -18.40 14.62 -5.37
N VAL A 410 -18.14 13.50 -6.03
CA VAL A 410 -18.45 12.15 -5.56
C VAL A 410 -17.17 11.51 -5.00
N VAL A 411 -17.27 10.95 -3.80
CA VAL A 411 -16.12 10.31 -3.13
C VAL A 411 -16.45 8.86 -2.80
N ILE A 412 -15.74 7.93 -3.41
CA ILE A 412 -15.87 6.49 -3.16
C ILE A 412 -14.73 6.07 -2.24
N CYS A 413 -15.03 5.73 -0.98
CA CYS A 413 -14.00 5.49 0.03
C CYS A 413 -14.45 4.52 1.14
N GLY A 414 -13.54 4.26 2.10
CA GLY A 414 -13.76 3.42 3.27
C GLY A 414 -13.08 2.06 3.20
N SER A 415 -12.68 1.59 2.01
CA SER A 415 -11.93 0.34 1.85
C SER A 415 -11.25 0.27 0.48
N LEU A 416 -10.06 -0.32 0.43
CA LEU A 416 -9.42 -0.71 -0.85
C LEU A 416 -10.24 -1.77 -1.60
N TYR A 417 -10.91 -2.66 -0.87
CA TYR A 417 -11.79 -3.66 -1.48
C TYR A 417 -12.98 -2.99 -2.19
N LEU A 418 -13.60 -1.97 -1.58
CA LEU A 418 -14.65 -1.18 -2.23
C LEU A 418 -14.16 -0.53 -3.52
N VAL A 419 -12.98 0.11 -3.47
CA VAL A 419 -12.37 0.74 -4.64
C VAL A 419 -12.13 -0.29 -5.75
N GLY A 420 -11.64 -1.48 -5.39
CA GLY A 420 -11.45 -2.59 -6.33
C GLY A 420 -12.77 -3.08 -6.95
N THR A 421 -13.78 -3.35 -6.11
CA THR A 421 -15.12 -3.77 -6.56
C THR A 421 -15.71 -2.73 -7.50
N PHE A 422 -15.63 -1.45 -7.14
CA PHE A 422 -16.14 -0.38 -8.00
C PHE A 422 -15.40 -0.31 -9.34
N LYS A 423 -14.06 -0.39 -9.35
CA LYS A 423 -13.28 -0.39 -10.60
C LYS A 423 -13.64 -1.57 -11.50
N THR A 424 -13.84 -2.75 -10.93
CA THR A 424 -14.27 -3.94 -11.68
C THR A 424 -15.63 -3.69 -12.33
N ARG A 425 -16.62 -3.22 -11.55
CA ARG A 425 -17.96 -2.92 -12.06
C ARG A 425 -17.94 -1.84 -13.16
N LEU A 426 -17.15 -0.79 -12.96
CA LEU A 426 -17.00 0.28 -13.96
C LEU A 426 -16.42 -0.23 -15.29
N MET A 427 -15.46 -1.17 -15.24
CA MET A 427 -14.88 -1.81 -16.43
C MET A 427 -15.91 -2.69 -17.15
N GLU A 428 -16.68 -3.48 -16.41
CA GLU A 428 -17.77 -4.34 -16.95
C GLU A 428 -18.84 -3.51 -17.67
N GLU A 429 -19.28 -2.41 -17.05
CA GLU A 429 -20.31 -1.55 -17.65
C GLU A 429 -19.79 -0.81 -18.90
N LYS A 430 -18.53 -0.34 -18.88
CA LYS A 430 -17.90 0.22 -20.08
C LYS A 430 -17.78 -0.80 -21.21
N ALA A 431 -17.48 -2.05 -20.90
CA ALA A 431 -17.40 -3.13 -21.90
C ALA A 431 -18.78 -3.52 -22.49
N ARG A 432 -19.86 -3.31 -21.74
CA ARG A 432 -21.25 -3.54 -22.23
C ARG A 432 -21.76 -2.43 -23.15
N CYS A 433 -21.21 -1.21 -23.01
CA CYS A 433 -21.63 -0.06 -23.80
C CYS A 433 -20.83 0.10 -25.12
N ASN A 434 -19.73 -0.64 -25.29
CA ASN A 434 -18.92 -0.72 -26.52
C ASN A 434 -19.24 -1.99 -27.32
#